data_d379d126eaf00cfc2260ffd11f20cf5d
#
_entry.id   d379d126eaf00cfc2260ffd11f20cf5d
#
_cell.length_a   1.000
_cell.length_b   1.000
_cell.length_c   1.000
_cell.angle_alpha   90.00
_cell.angle_beta   90.00
_cell.angle_gamma   90.00
#
_symmetry.space_group_name_H-M   'P 1'
#
loop_
_entity.id
_entity.type
_entity.pdbx_description
1 polymer ?
#
loop_
_entity_poly.entity_id
_entity_poly.type
_entity_poly.pdbx_seq_one_letter_code
_entity_poly.pdbx_strand_id
1 'polypeptide(L)'
;PLDMSRMQVERVLQDGACVDFGTDAIYGLETPGHTNCCMSFYLESEKVLILSESTGMVRGPKCTTTCVLKDFAQAKQSVERCRNFQADYFVFPHYGIIPARLANGVFEAIVQDMKEKEAMVTELYKQGVPTDRILNIYMEKYWKQLDSGDVPFEAFHMNSGWEVKAILKALKEAPVS
;
A
#
# COMPACT_ATOMS: atom_id res chain seq x y z
N PRO A 1 -6.21 27.44 -5.38
CA PRO A 1 -7.14 26.41 -4.92
C PRO A 1 -7.86 25.83 -6.12
N LEU A 2 -7.94 24.48 -6.19
CA LEU A 2 -8.75 23.80 -7.18
C LEU A 2 -10.24 24.13 -6.94
N ASP A 3 -10.94 24.58 -7.99
CA ASP A 3 -12.37 24.80 -7.90
C ASP A 3 -13.11 23.45 -7.94
N MET A 4 -13.39 22.92 -6.76
CA MET A 4 -14.08 21.62 -6.60
C MET A 4 -15.52 21.63 -7.10
N SER A 5 -16.13 22.82 -7.32
CA SER A 5 -17.51 22.93 -7.85
C SER A 5 -17.64 22.41 -9.29
N ARG A 6 -16.51 22.28 -10.01
CA ARG A 6 -16.44 21.76 -11.36
C ARG A 6 -16.15 20.25 -11.45
N MET A 7 -15.87 19.61 -10.31
CA MET A 7 -15.63 18.16 -10.26
C MET A 7 -16.97 17.46 -9.98
N GLN A 8 -17.56 16.89 -10.99
CA GLN A 8 -18.74 16.05 -10.85
C GLN A 8 -18.32 14.59 -10.88
N VAL A 9 -18.73 13.82 -9.87
CA VAL A 9 -18.60 12.36 -9.88
C VAL A 9 -19.83 11.80 -10.58
N GLU A 10 -19.64 11.30 -11.78
CA GLU A 10 -20.73 10.73 -12.57
C GLU A 10 -21.06 9.30 -12.10
N ARG A 11 -20.05 8.55 -11.65
CA ARG A 11 -20.20 7.18 -11.22
C ARG A 11 -19.23 6.83 -10.11
N VAL A 12 -19.75 6.19 -9.06
CA VAL A 12 -18.94 5.55 -8.01
C VAL A 12 -18.68 4.10 -8.42
N LEU A 13 -17.41 3.69 -8.44
CA LEU A 13 -17.03 2.32 -8.72
C LEU A 13 -16.99 1.52 -7.42
N GLN A 14 -17.54 0.33 -7.47
CA GLN A 14 -17.46 -0.68 -6.42
C GLN A 14 -16.55 -1.83 -6.88
N ASP A 15 -16.32 -2.77 -6.01
CA ASP A 15 -15.54 -3.97 -6.32
C ASP A 15 -16.14 -4.73 -7.51
N GLY A 16 -15.30 -5.07 -8.48
CA GLY A 16 -15.70 -5.73 -9.73
C GLY A 16 -16.46 -4.83 -10.73
N ALA A 17 -16.64 -3.54 -10.43
CA ALA A 17 -17.31 -2.65 -11.38
C ALA A 17 -16.50 -2.52 -12.67
N CYS A 18 -17.22 -2.58 -13.81
CA CYS A 18 -16.65 -2.41 -15.13
C CYS A 18 -17.03 -1.03 -15.71
N VAL A 19 -16.05 -0.35 -16.30
CA VAL A 19 -16.24 0.83 -17.13
C VAL A 19 -15.83 0.47 -18.56
N ASP A 20 -16.80 0.41 -19.44
CA ASP A 20 -16.65 0.11 -20.86
C ASP A 20 -16.41 1.40 -21.65
N PHE A 21 -15.34 1.43 -22.43
CA PHE A 21 -14.97 2.54 -23.32
C PHE A 21 -15.26 2.20 -24.80
N GLY A 22 -15.91 1.08 -25.09
CA GLY A 22 -16.25 0.61 -26.41
C GLY A 22 -15.11 -0.14 -27.13
N THR A 23 -13.87 0.25 -26.94
CA THR A 23 -12.68 -0.44 -27.47
C THR A 23 -11.93 -1.21 -26.42
N ASP A 24 -12.18 -0.92 -25.13
CA ASP A 24 -11.55 -1.56 -23.98
C ASP A 24 -12.46 -1.46 -22.75
N ALA A 25 -12.17 -2.24 -21.74
CA ALA A 25 -12.87 -2.24 -20.47
C ALA A 25 -11.86 -2.16 -19.29
N ILE A 26 -12.22 -1.34 -18.30
CA ILE A 26 -11.48 -1.23 -17.05
C ILE A 26 -12.33 -1.80 -15.91
N TYR A 27 -11.75 -2.75 -15.16
CA TYR A 27 -12.38 -3.32 -13.99
C TYR A 27 -11.76 -2.76 -12.71
N GLY A 28 -12.59 -2.26 -11.80
CA GLY A 28 -12.19 -1.79 -10.49
C GLY A 28 -12.09 -2.94 -9.49
N LEU A 29 -11.02 -2.95 -8.71
CA LEU A 29 -10.81 -3.92 -7.61
C LEU A 29 -10.58 -3.12 -6.33
N GLU A 30 -11.43 -3.30 -5.32
CA GLU A 30 -11.18 -2.73 -4.01
C GLU A 30 -9.92 -3.36 -3.40
N THR A 31 -8.96 -2.50 -3.06
CA THR A 31 -7.67 -2.89 -2.48
C THR A 31 -7.38 -1.99 -1.26
N PRO A 32 -8.19 -2.10 -0.17
CA PRO A 32 -8.01 -1.29 1.03
C PRO A 32 -6.72 -1.63 1.80
N GLY A 33 -6.33 -0.74 2.70
CA GLY A 33 -5.17 -0.92 3.59
C GLY A 33 -4.36 0.36 3.76
N HIS A 34 -3.86 0.98 2.69
CA HIS A 34 -3.29 2.33 2.75
C HIS A 34 -4.39 3.34 3.12
N THR A 35 -5.50 3.31 2.40
CA THR A 35 -6.76 3.95 2.79
C THR A 35 -7.91 2.97 2.62
N ASN A 36 -9.10 3.32 3.16
CA ASN A 36 -10.30 2.48 3.02
C ASN A 36 -10.88 2.48 1.60
N CYS A 37 -10.54 3.49 0.79
CA CYS A 37 -11.09 3.70 -0.55
C CYS A 37 -10.09 3.39 -1.67
N CYS A 38 -8.95 2.76 -1.36
CA CYS A 38 -7.99 2.36 -2.38
C CYS A 38 -8.58 1.36 -3.34
N MET A 39 -8.34 1.61 -4.63
CA MET A 39 -8.73 0.71 -5.72
C MET A 39 -7.54 0.45 -6.63
N SER A 40 -7.47 -0.76 -7.14
CA SER A 40 -6.63 -1.16 -8.27
C SER A 40 -7.49 -1.31 -9.50
N PHE A 41 -6.90 -1.21 -10.70
CA PHE A 41 -7.65 -1.21 -11.95
C PHE A 41 -7.04 -2.18 -12.95
N TYR A 42 -7.87 -3.03 -13.53
CA TYR A 42 -7.44 -3.98 -14.55
C TYR A 42 -7.91 -3.53 -15.94
N LEU A 43 -6.96 -3.38 -16.85
CA LEU A 43 -7.20 -3.17 -18.28
C LEU A 43 -7.21 -4.55 -18.95
N GLU A 44 -8.37 -4.91 -19.50
CA GLU A 44 -8.60 -6.26 -20.01
C GLU A 44 -7.83 -6.54 -21.31
N SER A 45 -7.88 -5.63 -22.28
CA SER A 45 -7.23 -5.80 -23.59
C SER A 45 -5.70 -5.97 -23.47
N GLU A 46 -5.09 -5.20 -22.58
CA GLU A 46 -3.63 -5.17 -22.36
C GLU A 46 -3.16 -6.13 -21.27
N LYS A 47 -4.11 -6.76 -20.54
CA LYS A 47 -3.83 -7.59 -19.36
C LYS A 47 -2.91 -6.90 -18.36
N VAL A 48 -3.17 -5.63 -18.09
CA VAL A 48 -2.41 -4.78 -17.17
C VAL A 48 -3.20 -4.55 -15.90
N LEU A 49 -2.62 -4.85 -14.74
CA LEU A 49 -3.17 -4.50 -13.44
C LEU A 49 -2.43 -3.28 -12.87
N ILE A 50 -3.14 -2.16 -12.77
CA ILE A 50 -2.69 -0.92 -12.13
C ILE A 50 -2.99 -1.01 -10.65
N LEU A 51 -1.96 -1.00 -9.84
CA LEU A 51 -2.01 -1.27 -8.40
C LEU A 51 -2.18 0.02 -7.59
N SER A 52 -2.85 -0.09 -6.44
CA SER A 52 -2.92 0.98 -5.44
C SER A 52 -1.74 0.94 -4.47
N GLU A 53 -1.54 2.00 -3.69
CA GLU A 53 -0.51 2.05 -2.65
C GLU A 53 -0.69 1.02 -1.52
N SER A 54 -1.91 0.47 -1.35
CA SER A 54 -2.15 -0.63 -0.41
C SER A 54 -1.36 -1.89 -0.74
N THR A 55 -1.00 -2.06 -2.01
CA THR A 55 -0.24 -3.21 -2.49
C THR A 55 1.27 -2.97 -2.49
N GLY A 56 1.71 -1.88 -1.88
CA GLY A 56 3.11 -1.49 -1.79
C GLY A 56 3.59 -0.67 -2.98
N MET A 57 4.80 -0.19 -2.87
CA MET A 57 5.46 0.69 -3.84
C MET A 57 6.79 0.09 -4.25
N VAL A 58 7.13 0.24 -5.54
CA VAL A 58 8.45 -0.08 -6.07
C VAL A 58 9.18 1.25 -6.33
N ARG A 59 10.36 1.43 -5.75
CA ARG A 59 11.16 2.66 -5.87
C ARG A 59 12.42 2.47 -6.70
N GLY A 60 12.53 1.34 -7.37
CA GLY A 60 13.68 0.98 -8.21
C GLY A 60 13.83 -0.54 -8.28
N PRO A 61 14.80 -1.04 -9.05
CA PRO A 61 14.93 -2.47 -9.34
C PRO A 61 15.12 -3.37 -8.10
N LYS A 62 15.50 -2.79 -6.97
CA LYS A 62 15.82 -3.53 -5.73
C LYS A 62 15.19 -2.94 -4.48
N CYS A 63 14.34 -1.94 -4.62
CA CYS A 63 13.74 -1.25 -3.48
C CYS A 63 12.23 -1.34 -3.54
N THR A 64 11.66 -2.11 -2.65
CA THR A 64 10.23 -2.14 -2.34
C THR A 64 10.00 -1.52 -0.98
N THR A 65 8.90 -0.83 -0.81
CA THR A 65 8.48 -0.31 0.49
C THR A 65 6.96 -0.28 0.57
N THR A 66 6.45 -0.18 1.77
CA THR A 66 5.02 -0.07 2.02
C THR A 66 4.70 1.22 2.75
N CYS A 67 3.48 1.70 2.57
CA CYS A 67 2.92 2.83 3.31
C CYS A 67 1.48 2.47 3.69
N VAL A 68 1.30 1.82 4.84
CA VAL A 68 -0.01 1.34 5.30
C VAL A 68 -0.53 2.24 6.41
N LEU A 69 -1.48 3.14 6.07
CA LEU A 69 -1.94 4.17 7.00
C LEU A 69 -3.16 3.74 7.83
N LYS A 70 -3.86 2.67 7.45
CA LYS A 70 -5.13 2.27 8.07
C LYS A 70 -5.12 0.86 8.64
N ASP A 71 -4.78 -0.15 7.83
CA ASP A 71 -4.95 -1.55 8.22
C ASP A 71 -3.97 -2.46 7.49
N PHE A 72 -3.01 -3.02 8.21
CA PHE A 72 -2.01 -3.93 7.69
C PHE A 72 -2.60 -5.29 7.27
N ALA A 73 -3.65 -5.76 7.95
CA ALA A 73 -4.28 -7.03 7.59
C ALA A 73 -5.00 -6.89 6.24
N GLN A 74 -5.76 -5.80 6.05
CA GLN A 74 -6.40 -5.50 4.76
C GLN A 74 -5.37 -5.27 3.66
N ALA A 75 -4.28 -4.55 3.92
CA ALA A 75 -3.22 -4.35 2.94
C ALA A 75 -2.62 -5.67 2.47
N LYS A 76 -2.31 -6.59 3.38
CA LYS A 76 -1.82 -7.93 3.04
C LYS A 76 -2.83 -8.74 2.21
N GLN A 77 -4.13 -8.65 2.52
CA GLN A 77 -5.19 -9.29 1.71
C GLN A 77 -5.25 -8.66 0.30
N SER A 78 -5.12 -7.34 0.19
CA SER A 78 -5.07 -6.63 -1.09
C SER A 78 -3.86 -7.04 -1.93
N VAL A 79 -2.69 -7.19 -1.30
CA VAL A 79 -1.48 -7.73 -1.97
C VAL A 79 -1.75 -9.13 -2.51
N GLU A 80 -2.30 -10.02 -1.68
CA GLU A 80 -2.54 -11.42 -2.07
C GLU A 80 -3.58 -11.52 -3.19
N ARG A 81 -4.63 -10.68 -3.13
CA ARG A 81 -5.62 -10.58 -4.20
C ARG A 81 -4.98 -10.18 -5.53
N CYS A 82 -4.15 -9.13 -5.52
CA CYS A 82 -3.49 -8.64 -6.72
C CYS A 82 -2.42 -9.61 -7.24
N ARG A 83 -1.65 -10.24 -6.34
CA ARG A 83 -0.64 -11.26 -6.68
C ARG A 83 -1.23 -12.44 -7.46
N ASN A 84 -2.44 -12.87 -7.08
CA ASN A 84 -3.13 -13.99 -7.71
C ASN A 84 -3.92 -13.58 -8.97
N PHE A 85 -3.88 -12.29 -9.35
CA PHE A 85 -4.60 -11.81 -10.52
C PHE A 85 -3.88 -12.19 -11.81
N GLN A 86 -4.65 -12.61 -12.82
CA GLN A 86 -4.08 -13.02 -14.11
C GLN A 86 -3.82 -11.81 -15.01
N ALA A 87 -2.69 -11.15 -14.78
CA ALA A 87 -2.20 -10.04 -15.59
C ALA A 87 -0.83 -10.38 -16.18
N ASP A 88 -0.52 -9.81 -17.35
CA ASP A 88 0.80 -9.93 -17.97
C ASP A 88 1.77 -8.88 -17.41
N TYR A 89 1.24 -7.74 -16.96
CA TYR A 89 2.00 -6.65 -16.37
C TYR A 89 1.29 -6.08 -15.13
N PHE A 90 2.10 -5.66 -14.16
CA PHE A 90 1.68 -4.96 -12.96
C PHE A 90 2.29 -3.57 -12.93
N VAL A 91 1.46 -2.53 -12.81
CA VAL A 91 1.89 -1.14 -12.66
C VAL A 91 1.89 -0.80 -11.18
N PHE A 92 3.07 -0.75 -10.57
CA PHE A 92 3.22 -0.34 -9.18
C PHE A 92 3.24 1.18 -9.03
N PRO A 93 2.64 1.73 -7.96
CA PRO A 93 2.73 3.15 -7.67
C PRO A 93 4.18 3.65 -7.62
N HIS A 94 4.38 4.88 -8.04
CA HIS A 94 5.61 5.68 -7.98
C HIS A 94 6.73 5.26 -8.93
N TYR A 95 6.83 4.02 -9.39
CA TYR A 95 7.99 3.64 -10.16
C TYR A 95 7.73 3.01 -11.52
N GLY A 96 6.72 2.20 -11.73
CA GLY A 96 6.52 1.73 -13.09
C GLY A 96 5.99 0.30 -13.25
N ILE A 97 6.31 -0.31 -14.38
CA ILE A 97 5.72 -1.54 -14.86
C ILE A 97 6.64 -2.73 -14.59
N ILE A 98 6.09 -3.77 -13.98
CA ILE A 98 6.77 -5.04 -13.71
C ILE A 98 6.06 -6.15 -14.49
N PRO A 99 6.76 -6.92 -15.33
CA PRO A 99 6.15 -8.08 -15.99
C PRO A 99 5.84 -9.20 -14.98
N ALA A 100 4.76 -9.94 -15.22
CA ALA A 100 4.25 -10.97 -14.31
C ALA A 100 5.32 -11.97 -13.81
N ARG A 101 6.25 -12.36 -14.68
CA ARG A 101 7.36 -13.29 -14.35
C ARG A 101 8.29 -12.79 -13.24
N LEU A 102 8.31 -11.48 -12.97
CA LEU A 102 9.12 -10.85 -11.91
C LEU A 102 8.26 -10.37 -10.73
N ALA A 103 6.96 -10.21 -10.91
CA ALA A 103 6.06 -9.58 -9.92
C ALA A 103 5.96 -10.39 -8.63
N ASN A 104 6.05 -11.72 -8.70
CA ASN A 104 5.92 -12.57 -7.51
C ASN A 104 6.97 -12.25 -6.44
N GLY A 105 8.23 -12.10 -6.83
CA GLY A 105 9.30 -11.70 -5.89
C GLY A 105 9.11 -10.29 -5.33
N VAL A 106 8.51 -9.38 -6.11
CA VAL A 106 8.16 -8.02 -5.65
C VAL A 106 7.07 -8.07 -4.59
N PHE A 107 5.99 -8.82 -4.83
CA PHE A 107 4.91 -9.01 -3.85
C PHE A 107 5.40 -9.68 -2.56
N GLU A 108 6.29 -10.66 -2.67
CA GLU A 108 6.93 -11.30 -1.49
C GLU A 108 7.72 -10.30 -0.66
N ALA A 109 8.53 -9.47 -1.31
CA ALA A 109 9.31 -8.43 -0.63
C ALA A 109 8.41 -7.39 0.05
N ILE A 110 7.29 -7.00 -0.58
CA ILE A 110 6.30 -6.10 -0.01
C ILE A 110 5.64 -6.70 1.24
N VAL A 111 5.20 -7.94 1.17
CA VAL A 111 4.61 -8.63 2.35
C VAL A 111 5.63 -8.77 3.46
N GLN A 112 6.89 -9.02 3.13
CA GLN A 112 7.96 -9.12 4.11
C GLN A 112 8.22 -7.78 4.81
N ASP A 113 8.26 -6.66 4.08
CA ASP A 113 8.38 -5.31 4.65
C ASP A 113 7.23 -5.01 5.62
N MET A 114 5.98 -5.34 5.25
CA MET A 114 4.82 -5.20 6.14
C MET A 114 5.00 -6.00 7.45
N LYS A 115 5.41 -7.27 7.33
CA LYS A 115 5.64 -8.14 8.50
C LYS A 115 6.75 -7.62 9.42
N GLU A 116 7.84 -7.11 8.86
CA GLU A 116 8.95 -6.55 9.63
C GLU A 116 8.55 -5.29 10.39
N LYS A 117 7.76 -4.42 9.77
CA LYS A 117 7.20 -3.22 10.40
C LYS A 117 6.28 -3.58 11.56
N GLU A 118 5.33 -4.49 11.34
CA GLU A 118 4.44 -4.98 12.39
C GLU A 118 5.19 -5.64 13.54
N ALA A 119 6.14 -6.52 13.23
CA ALA A 119 6.93 -7.23 14.24
C ALA A 119 7.72 -6.27 15.12
N MET A 120 8.40 -5.28 14.51
CA MET A 120 9.19 -4.31 15.25
C MET A 120 8.34 -3.46 16.20
N VAL A 121 7.22 -2.91 15.71
CA VAL A 121 6.33 -2.08 16.53
C VAL A 121 5.69 -2.91 17.64
N THR A 122 5.28 -4.15 17.32
CA THR A 122 4.68 -5.08 18.29
C THR A 122 5.64 -5.43 19.41
N GLU A 123 6.90 -5.72 19.07
CA GLU A 123 7.93 -6.06 20.06
C GLU A 123 8.21 -4.89 21.01
N LEU A 124 8.41 -3.69 20.47
CA LEU A 124 8.63 -2.49 21.26
C LEU A 124 7.44 -2.17 22.18
N TYR A 125 6.21 -2.34 21.67
CA TYR A 125 5.00 -2.14 22.46
C TYR A 125 4.90 -3.13 23.62
N LYS A 126 5.18 -4.43 23.38
CA LYS A 126 5.19 -5.47 24.43
C LYS A 126 6.26 -5.23 25.51
N GLN A 127 7.36 -4.60 25.15
CA GLN A 127 8.41 -4.17 26.08
C GLN A 127 8.03 -2.90 26.89
N GLY A 128 6.86 -2.33 26.68
CA GLY A 128 6.39 -1.12 27.36
C GLY A 128 7.04 0.17 26.88
N VAL A 129 7.65 0.17 25.68
CA VAL A 129 8.26 1.37 25.12
C VAL A 129 7.17 2.40 24.79
N PRO A 130 7.31 3.67 25.22
CA PRO A 130 6.34 4.73 24.91
C PRO A 130 6.16 4.95 23.41
N THR A 131 4.94 5.31 22.98
CA THR A 131 4.58 5.43 21.55
C THR A 131 5.44 6.41 20.79
N ASP A 132 5.79 7.55 21.38
CA ASP A 132 6.68 8.55 20.77
C ASP A 132 8.09 8.00 20.55
N ARG A 133 8.58 7.17 21.48
CA ARG A 133 9.87 6.50 21.33
C ARG A 133 9.83 5.40 20.28
N ILE A 134 8.72 4.64 20.19
CA ILE A 134 8.50 3.66 19.11
C ILE A 134 8.57 4.37 17.76
N LEU A 135 7.87 5.50 17.59
CA LEU A 135 7.87 6.27 16.35
C LEU A 135 9.28 6.73 15.98
N ASN A 136 10.06 7.25 16.93
CA ASN A 136 11.42 7.70 16.68
C ASN A 136 12.34 6.55 16.20
N ILE A 137 12.25 5.37 16.86
CA ILE A 137 13.00 4.18 16.45
C ILE A 137 12.58 3.71 15.04
N TYR A 138 11.26 3.72 14.77
CA TYR A 138 10.70 3.38 13.46
C TYR A 138 11.25 4.30 12.37
N MET A 139 11.18 5.60 12.59
CA MET A 139 11.66 6.60 11.64
C MET A 139 13.17 6.49 11.40
N GLU A 140 13.96 6.32 12.46
CA GLU A 140 15.42 6.19 12.34
C GLU A 140 15.81 4.97 11.49
N LYS A 141 15.10 3.85 11.65
CA LYS A 141 15.35 2.63 10.87
C LYS A 141 14.98 2.81 9.40
N TYR A 142 13.76 3.27 9.11
CA TYR A 142 13.22 3.26 7.76
C TYR A 142 13.63 4.48 6.93
N TRP A 143 13.91 5.63 7.57
CA TRP A 143 14.47 6.79 6.86
C TRP A 143 15.80 6.50 6.20
N LYS A 144 16.67 5.75 6.87
CA LYS A 144 17.99 5.36 6.33
C LYS A 144 17.91 4.43 5.10
N GLN A 145 16.77 3.80 4.88
CA GLN A 145 16.54 2.90 3.75
C GLN A 145 16.00 3.63 2.51
N LEU A 146 15.61 4.90 2.66
CA LEU A 146 15.14 5.73 1.56
C LEU A 146 16.32 6.46 0.93
N ASP A 147 16.36 6.48 -0.41
CA ASP A 147 17.29 7.33 -1.12
C ASP A 147 16.95 8.81 -0.88
N SER A 148 17.99 9.64 -0.69
CA SER A 148 17.80 11.06 -0.45
C SER A 148 17.12 11.73 -1.65
N GLY A 149 15.92 12.23 -1.46
CA GLY A 149 15.12 12.92 -2.46
C GLY A 149 13.85 12.21 -2.91
N ASP A 150 13.65 10.94 -2.57
CA ASP A 150 12.46 10.18 -2.96
C ASP A 150 11.18 10.68 -2.28
N VAL A 151 11.29 11.09 -1.01
CA VAL A 151 10.15 11.57 -0.21
C VAL A 151 10.60 12.74 0.65
N PRO A 152 9.85 13.86 0.71
CA PRO A 152 10.09 14.91 1.70
C PRO A 152 10.04 14.36 3.12
N PHE A 153 10.95 14.82 3.99
CA PHE A 153 11.01 14.34 5.38
C PHE A 153 9.67 14.49 6.13
N GLU A 154 8.99 15.61 5.92
CA GLU A 154 7.69 15.90 6.55
C GLU A 154 6.62 14.87 6.16
N ALA A 155 6.59 14.47 4.89
CA ALA A 155 5.67 13.45 4.40
C ALA A 155 6.02 12.08 4.98
N PHE A 156 7.30 11.71 5.01
CA PHE A 156 7.77 10.48 5.64
C PHE A 156 7.41 10.44 7.13
N HIS A 157 7.67 11.53 7.86
CA HIS A 157 7.35 11.64 9.29
C HIS A 157 5.85 11.45 9.55
N MET A 158 5.01 12.13 8.77
CA MET A 158 3.55 12.03 8.90
C MET A 158 3.07 10.61 8.62
N ASN A 159 3.52 10.00 7.53
CA ASN A 159 3.15 8.64 7.14
C ASN A 159 3.61 7.60 8.16
N SER A 160 4.85 7.70 8.64
CA SER A 160 5.37 6.83 9.71
C SER A 160 4.52 6.90 10.98
N GLY A 161 4.03 8.09 11.34
CA GLY A 161 3.12 8.29 12.45
C GLY A 161 1.79 7.54 12.28
N TRP A 162 1.25 7.52 11.06
CA TRP A 162 0.03 6.77 10.76
C TRP A 162 0.26 5.27 10.72
N GLU A 163 1.37 4.78 10.15
CA GLU A 163 1.72 3.37 10.12
C GLU A 163 1.87 2.79 11.54
N VAL A 164 2.63 3.47 12.40
CA VAL A 164 2.79 3.06 13.81
C VAL A 164 1.44 3.06 14.54
N LYS A 165 0.60 4.07 14.32
CA LYS A 165 -0.75 4.12 14.91
C LYS A 165 -1.65 2.98 14.42
N ALA A 166 -1.59 2.63 13.14
CA ALA A 166 -2.37 1.53 12.58
C ALA A 166 -2.00 0.20 13.23
N ILE A 167 -0.70 -0.08 13.40
CA ILE A 167 -0.22 -1.30 14.07
C ILE A 167 -0.64 -1.32 15.54
N LEU A 168 -0.42 -0.22 16.27
CA LEU A 168 -0.79 -0.14 17.69
C LEU A 168 -2.29 -0.25 17.92
N LYS A 169 -3.11 0.27 17.01
CA LYS A 169 -4.56 0.10 17.05
C LYS A 169 -4.96 -1.37 16.91
N ALA A 170 -4.41 -2.06 15.91
CA ALA A 170 -4.68 -3.49 15.72
C ALA A 170 -4.30 -4.33 16.94
N LEU A 171 -3.17 -4.02 17.61
CA LEU A 171 -2.74 -4.71 18.83
C LEU A 171 -3.69 -4.50 20.01
N LYS A 172 -4.31 -3.32 20.13
CA LYS A 172 -5.26 -3.02 21.22
C LYS A 172 -6.65 -3.62 20.98
N GLU A 173 -7.03 -3.80 19.72
CA GLU A 173 -8.32 -4.37 19.31
C GLU A 173 -8.28 -5.91 19.20
N ALA A 174 -7.08 -6.50 19.22
CA ALA A 174 -6.94 -7.95 19.23
C ALA A 174 -7.54 -8.55 20.53
N PRO A 175 -8.37 -9.60 20.44
CA PRO A 175 -8.89 -10.28 21.64
C PRO A 175 -7.74 -10.76 22.50
N VAL A 176 -7.85 -10.50 23.82
CA VAL A 176 -6.89 -11.02 24.81
C VAL A 176 -7.01 -12.56 24.78
N SER A 177 -5.97 -13.21 24.26
CA SER A 177 -5.86 -14.69 24.22
C SER A 177 -5.38 -15.22 25.58
#